data_ac1b0a5567051945fc37e38b874943ee
#
_entry.id   ac1b0a5567051945fc37e38b874943ee
#
_cell.length_a   1.000
_cell.length_b   1.000
_cell.length_c   1.000
_cell.angle_alpha   90.00
_cell.angle_beta   90.00
_cell.angle_gamma   90.00
#
_symmetry.space_group_name_H-M   'P 1'
#
loop_
_entity.id
_entity.type
_entity.pdbx_description
1 polymer ?
#
loop_
_entity_poly.entity_id
_entity_poly.type
_entity_poly.pdbx_seq_one_letter_code
_entity_poly.pdbx_strand_id
1 'polypeptide(L)'
;MVVQNLPRILRTSRGFPVLWVHEPSHSLSHMALLSDCGSRDDEPTGSGSTHFLEHLLFKGTEDRRPMQVLTELENKGGDINAFTTKERLVLHAS
;
A
#
# COMPACT_ATOMS: atom_id res chain seq x y z
N MET A 1 2.95 27.76 -20.84
CA MET A 1 1.83 27.55 -19.93
C MET A 1 2.01 26.23 -19.19
N VAL A 2 2.00 26.29 -17.88
CA VAL A 2 2.11 25.08 -17.08
C VAL A 2 0.71 24.49 -16.89
N VAL A 3 0.50 23.29 -17.36
CA VAL A 3 -0.74 22.55 -17.10
C VAL A 3 -0.55 21.81 -15.78
N GLN A 4 -1.28 22.21 -14.76
CA GLN A 4 -1.29 21.50 -13.51
C GLN A 4 -2.25 20.32 -13.59
N ASN A 5 -1.73 19.14 -13.28
CA ASN A 5 -2.54 17.94 -13.18
C ASN A 5 -3.16 17.91 -11.77
N LEU A 6 -4.44 18.23 -11.69
CA LEU A 6 -5.15 18.23 -10.43
C LEU A 6 -5.48 16.80 -10.00
N PRO A 7 -5.37 16.51 -8.70
CA PRO A 7 -5.81 15.23 -8.18
C PRO A 7 -7.28 14.97 -8.47
N ARG A 8 -7.62 13.73 -8.77
CA ARG A 8 -8.99 13.28 -8.96
C ARG A 8 -9.32 12.22 -7.92
N ILE A 9 -10.54 12.27 -7.43
CA ILE A 9 -11.06 11.19 -6.60
C ILE A 9 -11.94 10.31 -7.49
N LEU A 10 -11.50 9.06 -7.64
CA LEU A 10 -12.22 8.04 -8.38
C LEU A 10 -12.77 7.01 -7.39
N ARG A 11 -13.68 6.17 -7.85
CA ARG A 11 -14.18 5.06 -7.03
C ARG A 11 -14.10 3.78 -7.84
N THR A 12 -13.67 2.71 -7.17
CA THR A 12 -13.69 1.38 -7.76
C THR A 12 -15.12 0.87 -7.87
N SER A 13 -15.32 -0.25 -8.59
CA SER A 13 -16.63 -0.89 -8.70
C SER A 13 -17.22 -1.28 -7.35
N ARG A 14 -16.39 -1.49 -6.33
CA ARG A 14 -16.82 -1.80 -4.95
C ARG A 14 -16.94 -0.56 -4.07
N GLY A 15 -16.76 0.63 -4.62
CA GLY A 15 -16.92 1.88 -3.91
C GLY A 15 -15.71 2.39 -3.16
N PHE A 16 -14.53 1.77 -3.29
CA PHE A 16 -13.30 2.25 -2.66
C PHE A 16 -12.86 3.56 -3.31
N PRO A 17 -12.56 4.60 -2.51
CA PRO A 17 -12.03 5.83 -3.04
C PRO A 17 -10.58 5.66 -3.49
N VAL A 18 -10.25 6.21 -4.64
CA VAL A 18 -8.89 6.23 -5.18
C VAL A 18 -8.52 7.67 -5.47
N LEU A 19 -7.47 8.15 -4.86
CA LEU A 19 -6.89 9.44 -5.20
C LEU A 19 -5.91 9.23 -6.36
N TRP A 20 -6.22 9.81 -7.49
CA TRP A 20 -5.44 9.65 -8.72
C TRP A 20 -4.77 10.97 -9.08
N VAL A 21 -3.46 10.93 -9.24
CA VAL A 21 -2.67 12.07 -9.72
C VAL A 21 -1.86 11.60 -10.93
N HIS A 22 -2.13 12.19 -12.09
CA HIS A 22 -1.39 11.89 -13.30
C HIS A 22 -0.36 12.97 -13.56
N GLU A 23 0.92 12.56 -13.58
CA GLU A 23 2.05 13.48 -13.75
C GLU A 23 2.97 12.94 -14.85
N PRO A 24 2.66 13.24 -16.12
CA PRO A 24 3.40 12.64 -17.25
C PRO A 24 4.87 13.05 -17.32
N SER A 25 5.26 14.13 -16.65
CA SER A 25 6.66 14.54 -16.61
C SER A 25 7.55 13.67 -15.71
N HIS A 26 6.93 12.86 -14.85
CA HIS A 26 7.67 11.96 -13.95
C HIS A 26 7.79 10.57 -14.57
N SER A 27 8.99 10.00 -14.45
CA SER A 27 9.26 8.65 -14.94
C SER A 27 8.90 7.55 -13.95
N LEU A 28 8.60 7.91 -12.70
CA LEU A 28 8.25 6.97 -11.63
C LEU A 28 6.78 7.02 -11.30
N SER A 29 6.25 5.88 -10.93
CA SER A 29 4.88 5.76 -10.41
C SER A 29 4.96 5.38 -8.93
N HIS A 30 4.03 5.92 -8.14
CA HIS A 30 3.89 5.61 -6.73
C HIS A 30 2.47 5.15 -6.45
N MET A 31 2.34 4.14 -5.62
CA MET A 31 1.04 3.64 -5.19
C MET A 31 1.06 3.43 -3.69
N ALA A 32 -0.04 3.75 -3.04
CA ALA A 32 -0.21 3.44 -1.62
C ALA A 32 -1.62 2.93 -1.37
N LEU A 33 -1.70 1.91 -0.53
CA LEU A 33 -2.96 1.40 0.00
C LEU A 33 -3.00 1.73 1.48
N LEU A 34 -3.99 2.51 1.89
CA LEU A 34 -4.15 2.94 3.27
C LEU A 34 -5.37 2.27 3.87
N SER A 35 -5.18 1.63 5.01
CA SER A 35 -6.27 1.10 5.80
C SER A 35 -6.44 1.95 7.06
N ASP A 36 -7.66 2.36 7.34
CA ASP A 36 -8.00 3.12 8.54
C ASP A 36 -8.14 2.20 9.75
N CYS A 37 -7.12 1.38 9.98
CA CYS A 37 -7.03 0.38 11.03
C CYS A 37 -5.56 0.29 11.47
N GLY A 38 -5.30 0.56 12.70
CA GLY A 38 -3.96 0.53 13.26
C GLY A 38 -3.89 -0.26 14.55
N SER A 39 -2.74 -0.21 15.23
CA SER A 39 -2.55 -0.98 16.46
C SER A 39 -3.50 -0.57 17.59
N ARG A 40 -4.08 0.62 17.53
CA ARG A 40 -5.10 1.06 18.48
C ARG A 40 -6.38 0.24 18.41
N ASP A 41 -6.67 -0.36 17.25
CA ASP A 41 -7.86 -1.15 17.00
C ASP A 41 -7.68 -2.62 17.38
N ASP A 42 -6.47 -3.02 17.80
CA ASP A 42 -6.20 -4.38 18.24
C ASP A 42 -6.99 -4.69 19.51
N GLU A 43 -7.57 -5.87 19.57
CA GLU A 43 -8.19 -6.37 20.79
C GLU A 43 -7.13 -6.54 21.89
N PRO A 44 -7.46 -6.30 23.17
CA PRO A 44 -6.48 -6.50 24.24
C PRO A 44 -5.84 -7.90 24.26
N THR A 45 -6.60 -8.92 23.88
CA THR A 45 -6.12 -10.30 23.76
C THR A 45 -5.34 -10.56 22.49
N GLY A 46 -5.46 -9.67 21.50
CA GLY A 46 -4.78 -9.75 20.21
C GLY A 46 -3.81 -8.58 19.98
N SER A 47 -3.25 -8.02 21.04
CA SER A 47 -2.30 -6.92 20.93
C SER A 47 -1.12 -7.29 20.03
N GLY A 48 -0.81 -6.41 19.08
CA GLY A 48 0.21 -6.66 18.06
C GLY A 48 -0.33 -7.31 16.78
N SER A 49 -1.64 -7.58 16.67
CA SER A 49 -2.25 -8.23 15.51
C SER A 49 -2.03 -7.43 14.23
N THR A 50 -2.19 -6.12 14.27
CA THR A 50 -2.00 -5.26 13.09
C THR A 50 -0.54 -5.28 12.64
N HIS A 51 0.40 -5.21 13.55
CA HIS A 51 1.83 -5.30 13.24
C HIS A 51 2.19 -6.67 12.67
N PHE A 52 1.60 -7.73 13.22
CA PHE A 52 1.80 -9.08 12.69
C PHE A 52 1.23 -9.22 11.28
N LEU A 53 0.06 -8.64 11.02
CA LEU A 53 -0.52 -8.61 9.67
C LEU A 53 0.40 -7.90 8.68
N GLU A 54 1.02 -6.80 9.08
CA GLU A 54 2.01 -6.10 8.26
C GLU A 54 3.13 -7.06 7.81
N HIS A 55 3.68 -7.84 8.72
CA HIS A 55 4.70 -8.84 8.40
C HIS A 55 4.17 -9.93 7.48
N LEU A 56 2.91 -10.36 7.66
CA LEU A 56 2.31 -11.41 6.85
C LEU A 56 2.09 -11.00 5.39
N LEU A 57 1.97 -9.70 5.11
CA LEU A 57 1.77 -9.21 3.74
C LEU A 57 2.90 -9.63 2.79
N PHE A 58 4.10 -9.86 3.32
CA PHE A 58 5.28 -10.22 2.54
C PHE A 58 5.66 -11.70 2.62
N LYS A 59 4.86 -12.51 3.28
CA LYS A 59 5.14 -13.94 3.47
C LYS A 59 4.60 -14.83 2.36
N GLY A 60 3.94 -14.25 1.37
CA GLY A 60 3.44 -14.98 0.23
C GLY A 60 1.93 -15.13 0.23
N THR A 61 1.43 -15.66 -0.86
CA THR A 61 0.02 -15.93 -1.10
C THR A 61 -0.11 -17.32 -1.71
N GLU A 62 -1.32 -17.69 -2.12
CA GLU A 62 -1.52 -18.94 -2.88
C GLU A 62 -0.75 -18.96 -4.20
N ASP A 63 -0.56 -17.80 -4.81
CA ASP A 63 0.07 -17.66 -6.13
C ASP A 63 1.55 -17.29 -6.06
N ARG A 64 2.04 -16.82 -4.90
CA ARG A 64 3.40 -16.32 -4.74
C ARG A 64 4.07 -16.90 -3.51
N ARG A 65 5.33 -17.31 -3.67
CA ARG A 65 6.15 -17.77 -2.55
C ARG A 65 6.55 -16.60 -1.66
N PRO A 66 6.91 -16.86 -0.39
CA PRO A 66 7.57 -15.85 0.45
C PRO A 66 8.74 -15.25 -0.33
N MET A 67 9.07 -14.04 -0.23
CA MET A 67 10.10 -13.31 -0.98
C MET A 67 9.72 -13.00 -2.44
N GLN A 68 8.88 -13.76 -3.10
CA GLN A 68 8.48 -13.49 -4.48
C GLN A 68 7.71 -12.17 -4.59
N VAL A 69 6.92 -11.83 -3.57
CA VAL A 69 6.21 -10.56 -3.48
C VAL A 69 7.18 -9.37 -3.61
N LEU A 70 8.32 -9.47 -2.93
CA LEU A 70 9.35 -8.42 -2.97
C LEU A 70 10.15 -8.48 -4.27
N THR A 71 10.59 -9.65 -4.66
CA THR A 71 11.49 -9.80 -5.80
C THR A 71 10.85 -9.46 -7.13
N GLU A 72 9.55 -9.69 -7.31
CA GLU A 72 8.87 -9.33 -8.56
C GLU A 72 8.97 -7.84 -8.85
N LEU A 73 8.82 -7.00 -7.83
CA LEU A 73 8.91 -5.56 -7.99
C LEU A 73 10.36 -5.08 -8.04
N GLU A 74 11.21 -5.64 -7.19
CA GLU A 74 12.65 -5.30 -7.16
C GLU A 74 13.33 -5.61 -8.49
N ASN A 75 12.96 -6.71 -9.14
CA ASN A 75 13.50 -7.08 -10.46
C ASN A 75 13.15 -6.07 -11.55
N LYS A 76 12.15 -5.25 -11.33
CA LYS A 76 11.75 -4.16 -12.24
C LYS A 76 12.26 -2.80 -11.79
N GLY A 77 13.13 -2.77 -10.79
CA GLY A 77 13.68 -1.54 -10.24
C GLY A 77 12.75 -0.84 -9.25
N GLY A 78 11.68 -1.49 -8.86
CA GLY A 78 10.72 -0.95 -7.90
C GLY A 78 11.03 -1.34 -6.47
N ASP A 79 10.27 -0.77 -5.55
CA ASP A 79 10.37 -1.03 -4.13
C ASP A 79 8.97 -1.12 -3.53
N ILE A 80 8.79 -1.99 -2.56
CA ILE A 80 7.53 -2.17 -1.84
C ILE A 80 7.81 -2.28 -0.36
N ASN A 81 7.00 -1.61 0.44
CA ASN A 81 7.15 -1.63 1.89
C ASN A 81 5.79 -1.38 2.55
N ALA A 82 5.75 -1.63 3.85
CA ALA A 82 4.56 -1.37 4.65
C ALA A 82 4.96 -0.84 6.02
N PHE A 83 4.08 -0.09 6.63
CA PHE A 83 4.26 0.31 8.02
C PHE A 83 2.91 0.41 8.73
N THR A 84 2.95 0.23 10.04
CA THR A 84 1.77 0.31 10.90
C THR A 84 1.97 1.41 11.92
N THR A 85 0.97 2.27 12.04
CA THR A 85 0.88 3.23 13.14
C THR A 85 -0.25 2.83 14.08
N LYS A 86 -0.50 3.62 15.11
CA LYS A 86 -1.63 3.39 16.01
C LYS A 86 -2.98 3.50 15.29
N GLU A 87 -3.03 4.23 14.19
CA GLU A 87 -4.26 4.58 13.50
C GLU A 87 -4.39 4.01 12.10
N ARG A 88 -3.27 3.60 11.48
CA ARG A 88 -3.26 3.19 10.07
C ARG A 88 -2.28 2.07 9.77
N LEU A 89 -2.66 1.26 8.82
CA LEU A 89 -1.76 0.34 8.12
C LEU A 89 -1.58 0.88 6.70
N VAL A 90 -0.35 1.05 6.27
CA VAL A 90 -0.03 1.58 4.94
C VAL A 90 0.89 0.60 4.21
N LEU A 91 0.47 0.23 3.01
CA LEU A 91 1.28 -0.53 2.07
C LEU A 91 1.59 0.40 0.90
N HIS A 92 2.86 0.57 0.58
CA HIS A 92 3.24 1.48 -0.51
C HIS A 92 4.31 0.86 -1.41
N ALA A 93 4.28 1.28 -2.66
CA ALA A 93 5.20 0.82 -3.69
C ALA A 93 5.60 1.98 -4.61
N SER A 94 6.79 1.87 -5.11
CA SER A 94 7.35 2.85 -6.06
C SER A 94 7.99 2.14 -7.25
#